data_d63ae23828141abfc226b199577b63c2
#
_entry.id   d63ae23828141abfc226b199577b63c2
#
_cell.length_a   1.000
_cell.length_b   1.000
_cell.length_c   1.000
_cell.angle_alpha   90.00
_cell.angle_beta   90.00
_cell.angle_gamma   90.00
#
_symmetry.space_group_name_H-M   'P 1'
#
loop_
_entity.id
_entity.type
_entity.pdbx_description
1 polymer ?
#
loop_
_entity_poly.entity_id
_entity_poly.type
_entity_poly.pdbx_seq_one_letter_code
_entity_poly.pdbx_strand_id
1 'polypeptide(L)'
;NLTRISAPLFVAKSSGLNDNLNGVERPVSFDIKATGETAEVVHSLAKWKRYALAKYRFGAYFGLYTDMNAIRRDEDLDNMHSVYVDQWDWEAVILRKDRTVEYLKNTVEKIYAALQATATLLCREYPVLDNYFSEKITFVTTQELEDAYPDKTPKERETAFVREHGAAFIMQIGGKLKSGKKHDGRAPDYDDWSLNGDIVLYYPVLDCSFEISSMGIRVAVSYTHLRAHETGAYL
;
A
#
# COMPACT_ATOMS: atom_id res chain seq x y z
N ASN A 1 17.48 4.89 5.28
CA ASN A 1 17.56 6.13 6.07
C ASN A 1 16.17 6.72 6.30
N LEU A 2 15.38 6.10 7.22
CA LEU A 2 14.05 6.58 7.59
C LEU A 2 14.08 7.18 9.00
N THR A 3 13.42 8.32 9.18
CA THR A 3 13.25 8.98 10.48
C THR A 3 11.83 8.77 10.98
N ARG A 4 11.66 8.41 12.25
CA ARG A 4 10.31 8.28 12.83
C ARG A 4 9.67 9.66 13.00
N ILE A 5 8.46 9.83 12.48
CA ILE A 5 7.64 11.03 12.63
C ILE A 5 6.26 10.59 13.17
N SER A 6 5.74 11.31 14.15
CA SER A 6 4.38 11.05 14.64
C SER A 6 3.35 11.51 13.61
N ALA A 7 2.47 10.60 13.22
CA ALA A 7 1.36 10.90 12.32
C ALA A 7 0.15 11.49 13.06
N PRO A 8 -0.70 12.27 12.38
CA PRO A 8 -1.99 12.67 12.92
C PRO A 8 -2.95 11.47 12.95
N LEU A 9 -3.77 11.39 13.99
CA LEU A 9 -4.90 10.46 14.05
C LEU A 9 -6.08 10.95 13.20
N PHE A 10 -6.23 12.26 13.08
CA PHE A 10 -7.25 12.94 12.29
C PHE A 10 -6.68 14.23 11.70
N VAL A 11 -7.29 14.69 10.63
CA VAL A 11 -6.93 15.95 9.96
C VAL A 11 -8.18 16.80 9.73
N ALA A 12 -8.00 18.11 9.61
CA ALA A 12 -9.11 18.98 9.20
C ALA A 12 -9.56 18.57 7.78
N LYS A 13 -10.86 18.44 7.57
CA LYS A 13 -11.43 18.10 6.25
C LYS A 13 -11.00 19.11 5.17
N SER A 14 -10.93 20.38 5.54
CA SER A 14 -10.49 21.48 4.69
C SER A 14 -9.04 21.35 4.21
N SER A 15 -8.20 20.57 4.89
CA SER A 15 -6.79 20.39 4.54
C SER A 15 -6.58 19.50 3.29
N GLY A 16 -7.55 18.66 2.93
CA GLY A 16 -7.43 17.69 1.85
C GLY A 16 -6.34 16.62 2.05
N LEU A 17 -5.81 16.49 3.29
CA LEU A 17 -4.72 15.54 3.62
C LEU A 17 -5.22 14.13 3.92
N ASN A 18 -6.53 13.95 4.14
CA ASN A 18 -7.08 12.60 4.24
C ASN A 18 -7.14 11.96 2.86
N ASP A 19 -6.94 10.65 2.81
CA ASP A 19 -6.99 9.87 1.60
C ASP A 19 -8.32 9.11 1.53
N ASN A 20 -9.00 9.19 0.40
CA ASN A 20 -10.27 8.49 0.19
C ASN A 20 -10.07 7.08 -0.41
N LEU A 21 -8.88 6.50 -0.28
CA LEU A 21 -8.53 5.18 -0.80
C LEU A 21 -8.89 5.05 -2.29
N ASN A 22 -9.94 4.29 -2.62
CA ASN A 22 -10.43 4.13 -4.00
C ASN A 22 -11.38 5.25 -4.45
N GLY A 23 -11.70 6.20 -3.56
CA GLY A 23 -12.57 7.34 -3.83
C GLY A 23 -14.04 7.13 -3.51
N VAL A 24 -14.42 5.99 -2.93
CA VAL A 24 -15.80 5.64 -2.56
C VAL A 24 -16.00 5.49 -1.06
N GLU A 25 -14.95 5.23 -0.32
CA GLU A 25 -14.97 5.01 1.12
C GLU A 25 -15.22 6.33 1.87
N ARG A 26 -16.04 6.28 2.90
CA ARG A 26 -16.42 7.43 3.70
C ARG A 26 -15.56 7.52 4.97
N PRO A 27 -14.95 8.68 5.28
CA PRO A 27 -14.22 8.87 6.53
C PRO A 27 -15.20 8.90 7.74
N VAL A 28 -14.68 8.55 8.91
CA VAL A 28 -15.31 8.91 10.18
C VAL A 28 -15.01 10.38 10.45
N SER A 29 -16.03 11.21 10.50
CA SER A 29 -15.90 12.66 10.72
C SER A 29 -16.58 13.09 12.01
N PHE A 30 -16.08 14.17 12.60
CA PHE A 30 -16.62 14.81 13.79
C PHE A 30 -16.34 16.32 13.75
N ASP A 31 -17.11 17.07 14.50
CA ASP A 31 -16.91 18.51 14.64
C ASP A 31 -15.98 18.83 15.83
N ILE A 32 -15.18 19.89 15.68
CA ILE A 32 -14.33 20.43 16.75
C ILE A 32 -15.03 21.66 17.32
N LYS A 33 -15.60 21.53 18.50
CA LYS A 33 -16.38 22.62 19.17
C LYS A 33 -15.64 23.95 19.22
N ALA A 34 -14.30 23.91 19.46
CA ALA A 34 -13.51 25.10 19.63
C ALA A 34 -13.31 25.94 18.37
N THR A 35 -13.30 25.29 17.18
CA THR A 35 -13.04 25.93 15.89
C THR A 35 -14.24 25.92 14.95
N GLY A 36 -15.23 25.06 15.21
CA GLY A 36 -16.36 24.81 14.31
C GLY A 36 -15.97 24.02 13.05
N GLU A 37 -14.71 23.56 12.94
CA GLU A 37 -14.24 22.79 11.80
C GLU A 37 -14.64 21.32 11.89
N THR A 38 -14.85 20.70 10.75
CA THR A 38 -14.98 19.25 10.63
C THR A 38 -13.59 18.61 10.51
N ALA A 39 -13.32 17.64 11.37
CA ALA A 39 -12.16 16.76 11.29
C ALA A 39 -12.55 15.38 10.80
N GLU A 40 -11.61 14.67 10.17
CA GLU A 40 -11.77 13.32 9.66
C GLU A 40 -10.66 12.43 10.22
N VAL A 41 -11.03 11.26 10.77
CA VAL A 41 -10.06 10.22 11.11
C VAL A 41 -9.42 9.73 9.83
N VAL A 42 -8.11 9.56 9.81
CA VAL A 42 -7.38 9.18 8.59
C VAL A 42 -7.77 7.77 8.12
N HIS A 43 -7.88 7.60 6.81
CA HIS A 43 -8.00 6.30 6.15
C HIS A 43 -6.63 5.76 5.73
N SER A 44 -5.74 6.67 5.31
CA SER A 44 -4.38 6.44 4.86
C SER A 44 -3.58 7.73 5.08
N LEU A 45 -2.28 7.59 5.17
CA LEU A 45 -1.34 8.71 5.33
C LEU A 45 -0.60 9.07 4.04
N ALA A 46 -0.99 8.57 2.88
CA ALA A 46 -0.25 8.78 1.65
C ALA A 46 -0.06 10.28 1.31
N LYS A 47 -1.14 11.07 1.38
CA LYS A 47 -1.07 12.52 1.14
C LYS A 47 -0.34 13.25 2.25
N TRP A 48 -0.59 12.87 3.51
CA TRP A 48 0.09 13.48 4.65
C TRP A 48 1.61 13.21 4.63
N LYS A 49 2.06 12.01 4.32
CA LYS A 49 3.49 11.69 4.23
C LYS A 49 4.20 12.55 3.18
N ARG A 50 3.60 12.74 2.01
CA ARG A 50 4.13 13.65 0.98
C ARG A 50 4.27 15.07 1.49
N TYR A 51 3.23 15.58 2.16
CA TYR A 51 3.26 16.89 2.80
C TYR A 51 4.38 16.96 3.86
N ALA A 52 4.51 15.94 4.72
CA ALA A 52 5.51 15.88 5.77
C ALA A 52 6.94 15.84 5.20
N LEU A 53 7.19 15.06 4.14
CA LEU A 53 8.49 15.05 3.45
C LEU A 53 8.90 16.44 2.97
N ALA A 54 7.97 17.17 2.37
CA ALA A 54 8.21 18.55 1.92
C ALA A 54 8.38 19.52 3.10
N LYS A 55 7.48 19.47 4.09
CA LYS A 55 7.50 20.33 5.28
C LYS A 55 8.79 20.21 6.07
N TYR A 56 9.28 18.98 6.26
CA TYR A 56 10.52 18.71 7.01
C TYR A 56 11.76 18.68 6.11
N ARG A 57 11.63 18.99 4.81
CA ARG A 57 12.72 19.13 3.84
C ARG A 57 13.61 17.90 3.75
N PHE A 58 13.02 16.73 3.66
CA PHE A 58 13.78 15.50 3.44
C PHE A 58 14.52 15.53 2.10
N GLY A 59 15.80 15.22 2.12
CA GLY A 59 16.62 15.10 0.92
C GLY A 59 16.44 13.75 0.21
N ALA A 60 17.02 13.63 -0.99
CA ALA A 60 17.00 12.38 -1.74
C ALA A 60 17.59 11.21 -0.93
N TYR A 61 16.94 10.05 -1.01
CA TYR A 61 17.25 8.79 -0.32
C TYR A 61 17.07 8.81 1.21
N PHE A 62 16.42 9.86 1.72
CA PHE A 62 15.92 9.94 3.09
C PHE A 62 14.39 9.92 3.06
N GLY A 63 13.81 9.51 4.16
CA GLY A 63 12.38 9.43 4.28
C GLY A 63 11.92 9.38 5.73
N LEU A 64 10.64 9.19 5.88
CA LEU A 64 9.98 9.02 7.17
C LEU A 64 9.31 7.64 7.28
N TYR A 65 9.15 7.18 8.51
CA TYR A 65 8.21 6.12 8.85
C TYR A 65 7.37 6.55 10.05
N THR A 66 6.19 5.98 10.17
CA THR A 66 5.23 6.31 11.21
C THR A 66 4.32 5.13 11.51
N ASP A 67 3.70 5.18 12.68
CA ASP A 67 2.61 4.29 13.03
C ASP A 67 1.30 4.99 12.61
N MET A 68 0.55 4.38 11.69
CA MET A 68 -0.77 4.86 11.29
C MET A 68 -1.84 4.11 12.08
N ASN A 69 -2.78 4.85 12.62
CA ASN A 69 -3.99 4.31 13.23
C ASN A 69 -5.18 4.85 12.43
N ALA A 70 -5.86 3.99 11.69
CA ALA A 70 -6.95 4.37 10.80
C ALA A 70 -8.25 3.68 11.19
N ILE A 71 -9.38 4.32 10.83
CA ILE A 71 -10.70 3.70 10.96
C ILE A 71 -11.32 3.65 9.56
N ARG A 72 -11.53 2.45 9.06
CA ARG A 72 -12.17 2.15 7.77
C ARG A 72 -13.59 1.69 8.02
N ARG A 73 -14.50 2.62 8.17
CA ARG A 73 -15.90 2.36 8.58
C ARG A 73 -16.72 1.54 7.58
N ASP A 74 -16.32 1.54 6.32
CA ASP A 74 -17.01 0.85 5.22
C ASP A 74 -16.29 -0.47 4.83
N GLU A 75 -15.38 -0.98 5.68
CA GLU A 75 -14.64 -2.22 5.42
C GLU A 75 -15.56 -3.44 5.54
N ASP A 76 -15.44 -4.36 4.60
CA ASP A 76 -16.05 -5.68 4.67
C ASP A 76 -15.25 -6.56 5.65
N LEU A 77 -15.86 -6.90 6.78
CA LEU A 77 -15.17 -7.59 7.88
C LEU A 77 -15.08 -9.09 7.64
N ASP A 78 -13.86 -9.61 7.79
CA ASP A 78 -13.58 -11.04 7.75
C ASP A 78 -12.47 -11.41 8.75
N ASN A 79 -11.83 -12.57 8.58
CA ASN A 79 -10.73 -13.03 9.46
C ASN A 79 -9.43 -12.21 9.27
N MET A 80 -9.32 -11.37 8.23
CA MET A 80 -8.14 -10.60 7.88
C MET A 80 -8.38 -9.09 7.87
N HIS A 81 -9.65 -8.65 7.76
CA HIS A 81 -10.01 -7.24 7.64
C HIS A 81 -10.78 -6.75 8.85
N SER A 82 -10.37 -5.60 9.38
CA SER A 82 -10.95 -4.95 10.54
C SER A 82 -11.30 -3.49 10.26
N VAL A 83 -12.29 -2.97 10.97
CA VAL A 83 -12.61 -1.52 10.98
C VAL A 83 -11.41 -0.69 11.44
N TYR A 84 -10.68 -1.18 12.44
CA TYR A 84 -9.46 -0.54 12.90
C TYR A 84 -8.25 -1.11 12.18
N VAL A 85 -7.43 -0.22 11.64
CA VAL A 85 -6.21 -0.57 10.91
C VAL A 85 -5.01 0.10 11.58
N ASP A 86 -4.03 -0.72 11.95
CA ASP A 86 -2.75 -0.33 12.48
C ASP A 86 -1.66 -0.74 11.50
N GLN A 87 -0.92 0.22 10.97
CA GLN A 87 0.11 -0.02 9.96
C GLN A 87 1.41 0.70 10.30
N TRP A 88 2.52 0.04 10.08
CA TRP A 88 3.76 0.75 9.84
C TRP A 88 3.76 1.30 8.42
N ASP A 89 3.85 2.58 8.32
CA ASP A 89 3.76 3.28 7.05
C ASP A 89 5.01 4.12 6.81
N TRP A 90 5.49 4.19 5.59
CA TRP A 90 6.71 4.89 5.26
C TRP A 90 6.65 5.58 3.90
N GLU A 91 7.48 6.59 3.70
CA GLU A 91 7.71 7.21 2.40
C GLU A 91 9.11 7.79 2.32
N ALA A 92 9.79 7.66 1.17
CA ALA A 92 11.14 8.17 0.96
C ALA A 92 11.22 8.99 -0.33
N VAL A 93 12.10 10.00 -0.32
CA VAL A 93 12.38 10.81 -1.50
C VAL A 93 13.36 10.07 -2.40
N ILE A 94 13.00 9.92 -3.67
CA ILE A 94 13.87 9.35 -4.71
C ILE A 94 14.09 10.36 -5.83
N LEU A 95 15.15 10.19 -6.61
CA LEU A 95 15.41 11.01 -7.79
C LEU A 95 14.61 10.50 -8.99
N ARG A 96 14.40 11.38 -9.99
CA ARG A 96 13.65 11.01 -11.20
C ARG A 96 14.28 9.82 -11.95
N LYS A 97 15.60 9.69 -11.95
CA LYS A 97 16.32 8.57 -12.57
C LYS A 97 16.02 7.20 -11.92
N ASP A 98 15.60 7.21 -10.64
CA ASP A 98 15.31 5.99 -9.86
C ASP A 98 13.86 5.51 -10.05
N ARG A 99 13.06 6.19 -10.86
CA ARG A 99 11.70 5.80 -11.20
C ARG A 99 11.71 4.64 -12.20
N THR A 100 12.12 3.48 -11.76
CA THR A 100 12.28 2.27 -12.58
C THR A 100 11.73 1.03 -11.85
N VAL A 101 11.33 0.02 -12.61
CA VAL A 101 10.92 -1.28 -12.08
C VAL A 101 12.05 -1.93 -11.30
N GLU A 102 13.29 -1.75 -11.74
CA GLU A 102 14.46 -2.30 -11.06
C GLU A 102 14.65 -1.70 -9.66
N TYR A 103 14.52 -0.37 -9.52
CA TYR A 103 14.58 0.29 -8.22
C TYR A 103 13.46 -0.19 -7.29
N LEU A 104 12.25 -0.37 -7.83
CA LEU A 104 11.11 -0.91 -7.10
C LEU A 104 11.42 -2.33 -6.60
N LYS A 105 11.86 -3.23 -7.48
CA LYS A 105 12.23 -4.62 -7.12
C LYS A 105 13.30 -4.66 -6.06
N ASN A 106 14.40 -3.92 -6.22
CA ASN A 106 15.47 -3.83 -5.23
C ASN A 106 14.99 -3.32 -3.86
N THR A 107 13.99 -2.44 -3.84
CA THR A 107 13.38 -1.95 -2.60
C THR A 107 12.52 -3.03 -1.95
N VAL A 108 11.73 -3.74 -2.73
CA VAL A 108 10.91 -4.88 -2.27
C VAL A 108 11.77 -5.97 -1.67
N GLU A 109 12.86 -6.36 -2.32
CA GLU A 109 13.80 -7.37 -1.81
C GLU A 109 14.38 -7.00 -0.44
N LYS A 110 14.74 -5.72 -0.24
CA LYS A 110 15.24 -5.23 1.07
C LYS A 110 14.16 -5.30 2.15
N ILE A 111 12.93 -4.95 1.81
CA ILE A 111 11.79 -5.03 2.74
C ILE A 111 11.50 -6.49 3.07
N TYR A 112 11.46 -7.34 2.05
CA TYR A 112 11.23 -8.77 2.23
C TYR A 112 12.29 -9.43 3.11
N ALA A 113 13.56 -9.10 2.91
CA ALA A 113 14.66 -9.57 3.76
C ALA A 113 14.51 -9.12 5.22
N ALA A 114 14.04 -7.89 5.46
CA ALA A 114 13.77 -7.40 6.81
C ALA A 114 12.61 -8.15 7.48
N LEU A 115 11.54 -8.45 6.72
CA LEU A 115 10.41 -9.25 7.19
C LEU A 115 10.82 -10.68 7.52
N GLN A 116 11.62 -11.32 6.67
CA GLN A 116 12.17 -12.67 6.93
C GLN A 116 13.04 -12.70 8.20
N ALA A 117 13.90 -11.71 8.38
CA ALA A 117 14.74 -11.60 9.57
C ALA A 117 13.89 -11.43 10.83
N THR A 118 12.82 -10.62 10.76
CA THR A 118 11.85 -10.43 11.85
C THR A 118 11.12 -11.73 12.17
N ALA A 119 10.61 -12.44 11.17
CA ALA A 119 9.93 -13.72 11.37
C ALA A 119 10.87 -14.76 11.99
N THR A 120 12.11 -14.84 11.52
CA THR A 120 13.14 -15.75 12.08
C THR A 120 13.41 -15.43 13.56
N LEU A 121 13.51 -14.14 13.89
CA LEU A 121 13.71 -13.70 15.29
C LEU A 121 12.51 -14.09 16.15
N LEU A 122 11.30 -13.83 15.68
CA LEU A 122 10.06 -14.17 16.42
C LEU A 122 9.92 -15.66 16.64
N CYS A 123 10.16 -16.50 15.64
CA CYS A 123 10.09 -17.96 15.80
C CYS A 123 11.15 -18.51 16.76
N ARG A 124 12.32 -17.83 16.87
CA ARG A 124 13.33 -18.18 17.88
C ARG A 124 12.87 -17.82 19.28
N GLU A 125 12.27 -16.65 19.47
CA GLU A 125 11.77 -16.19 20.78
C GLU A 125 10.48 -16.93 21.19
N TYR A 126 9.66 -17.30 20.23
CA TYR A 126 8.37 -17.95 20.42
C TYR A 126 8.28 -19.22 19.56
N PRO A 127 8.79 -20.37 20.05
CA PRO A 127 8.88 -21.62 19.28
C PRO A 127 7.53 -22.22 18.85
N VAL A 128 6.41 -21.69 19.33
CA VAL A 128 5.05 -22.07 18.90
C VAL A 128 4.67 -21.47 17.54
N LEU A 129 5.42 -20.47 17.06
CA LEU A 129 5.17 -19.82 15.77
C LEU A 129 5.87 -20.56 14.64
N ASP A 130 5.19 -20.66 13.52
CA ASP A 130 5.75 -21.15 12.26
C ASP A 130 6.22 -19.98 11.38
N ASN A 131 7.30 -20.19 10.64
CA ASN A 131 7.78 -19.24 9.66
C ASN A 131 7.24 -19.60 8.26
N TYR A 132 6.32 -18.80 7.76
CA TYR A 132 5.69 -18.99 6.44
C TYR A 132 6.39 -18.23 5.31
N PHE A 133 7.50 -17.52 5.59
CA PHE A 133 8.24 -16.81 4.54
C PHE A 133 9.04 -17.77 3.68
N SER A 134 8.83 -17.73 2.37
CA SER A 134 9.69 -18.42 1.40
C SER A 134 11.09 -17.80 1.36
N GLU A 135 12.08 -18.56 0.88
CA GLU A 135 13.47 -18.08 0.78
C GLU A 135 13.60 -16.83 -0.12
N LYS A 136 12.80 -16.78 -1.19
CA LYS A 136 12.81 -15.69 -2.17
C LYS A 136 11.39 -15.21 -2.46
N ILE A 137 11.27 -13.92 -2.79
CA ILE A 137 10.05 -13.35 -3.31
C ILE A 137 10.05 -13.45 -4.85
N THR A 138 8.93 -13.87 -5.42
CA THR A 138 8.74 -13.97 -6.88
C THR A 138 8.04 -12.71 -7.39
N PHE A 139 8.55 -12.13 -8.49
CA PHE A 139 7.93 -10.96 -9.12
C PHE A 139 7.03 -11.40 -10.28
N VAL A 140 5.80 -10.89 -10.28
CA VAL A 140 4.80 -11.20 -11.31
C VAL A 140 3.93 -9.96 -11.54
N THR A 141 3.50 -9.73 -12.76
CA THR A 141 2.53 -8.68 -13.08
C THR A 141 1.10 -9.20 -12.98
N THR A 142 0.15 -8.30 -12.77
CA THR A 142 -1.28 -8.65 -12.79
C THR A 142 -1.71 -9.26 -14.12
N GLN A 143 -1.08 -8.85 -15.24
CA GLN A 143 -1.37 -9.43 -16.55
C GLN A 143 -0.82 -10.85 -16.69
N GLU A 144 0.39 -11.12 -16.20
CA GLU A 144 0.94 -12.49 -16.19
C GLU A 144 0.08 -13.43 -15.34
N LEU A 145 -0.48 -12.94 -14.22
CA LEU A 145 -1.45 -13.71 -13.42
C LEU A 145 -2.73 -14.01 -14.20
N GLU A 146 -3.25 -13.04 -14.95
CA GLU A 146 -4.42 -13.26 -15.80
C GLU A 146 -4.14 -14.27 -16.91
N ASP A 147 -2.99 -14.14 -17.57
CA ASP A 147 -2.57 -15.05 -18.66
C ASP A 147 -2.35 -16.48 -18.15
N ALA A 148 -1.82 -16.66 -16.91
CA ALA A 148 -1.61 -17.96 -16.28
C ALA A 148 -2.89 -18.61 -15.75
N TYR A 149 -3.83 -17.82 -15.26
CA TYR A 149 -5.07 -18.30 -14.64
C TYR A 149 -6.30 -17.54 -15.16
N PRO A 150 -6.64 -17.69 -16.48
CA PRO A 150 -7.65 -16.86 -17.14
C PRO A 150 -9.06 -17.01 -16.54
N ASP A 151 -9.39 -18.22 -16.07
CA ASP A 151 -10.73 -18.56 -15.54
C ASP A 151 -10.93 -18.21 -14.07
N LYS A 152 -9.87 -17.72 -13.38
CA LYS A 152 -9.92 -17.38 -11.96
C LYS A 152 -10.20 -15.89 -11.75
N THR A 153 -10.83 -15.59 -10.63
CA THR A 153 -10.92 -14.21 -10.11
C THR A 153 -9.54 -13.69 -9.70
N PRO A 154 -9.34 -12.36 -9.60
CA PRO A 154 -8.06 -11.82 -9.17
C PRO A 154 -7.52 -12.44 -7.87
N LYS A 155 -8.36 -12.57 -6.84
CA LYS A 155 -7.96 -13.15 -5.55
C LYS A 155 -7.62 -14.64 -5.62
N GLU A 156 -8.34 -15.39 -6.46
CA GLU A 156 -8.00 -16.80 -6.72
C GLU A 156 -6.69 -16.96 -7.51
N ARG A 157 -6.37 -16.01 -8.41
CA ARG A 157 -5.09 -15.96 -9.14
C ARG A 157 -3.94 -15.75 -8.16
N GLU A 158 -4.06 -14.77 -7.26
CA GLU A 158 -3.08 -14.52 -6.21
C GLU A 158 -2.86 -15.77 -5.36
N THR A 159 -3.93 -16.35 -4.82
CA THR A 159 -3.87 -17.55 -3.97
C THR A 159 -3.22 -18.73 -4.70
N ALA A 160 -3.58 -18.97 -5.96
CA ALA A 160 -2.99 -20.06 -6.74
C ALA A 160 -1.48 -19.83 -6.94
N PHE A 161 -1.09 -18.60 -7.27
CA PHE A 161 0.30 -18.25 -7.51
C PHE A 161 1.15 -18.34 -6.23
N VAL A 162 0.70 -17.74 -5.11
CA VAL A 162 1.50 -17.77 -3.88
C VAL A 162 1.49 -19.15 -3.21
N ARG A 163 0.49 -20.00 -3.46
CA ARG A 163 0.50 -21.40 -3.01
C ARG A 163 1.67 -22.18 -3.63
N GLU A 164 2.02 -21.89 -4.87
CA GLU A 164 3.14 -22.49 -5.58
C GLU A 164 4.49 -21.87 -5.20
N HIS A 165 4.53 -20.52 -5.08
CA HIS A 165 5.78 -19.78 -4.92
C HIS A 165 6.08 -19.33 -3.48
N GLY A 166 5.14 -19.46 -2.55
CA GLY A 166 5.24 -19.04 -1.16
C GLY A 166 5.06 -17.54 -0.96
N ALA A 167 5.75 -16.71 -1.73
CA ALA A 167 5.66 -15.26 -1.70
C ALA A 167 5.77 -14.63 -3.08
N ALA A 168 5.00 -13.58 -3.31
CA ALA A 168 5.04 -12.82 -4.55
C ALA A 168 5.00 -11.31 -4.30
N PHE A 169 5.65 -10.55 -5.20
CA PHE A 169 5.35 -9.14 -5.40
C PHE A 169 4.54 -9.00 -6.69
N ILE A 170 3.26 -8.72 -6.52
CA ILE A 170 2.29 -8.61 -7.63
C ILE A 170 2.31 -7.16 -8.11
N MET A 171 2.80 -6.94 -9.33
CA MET A 171 3.07 -5.61 -9.88
C MET A 171 1.97 -5.13 -10.84
N GLN A 172 1.96 -3.80 -11.06
CA GLN A 172 1.14 -3.12 -12.08
C GLN A 172 -0.36 -3.25 -11.81
N ILE A 173 -0.74 -2.97 -10.57
CA ILE A 173 -2.13 -2.95 -10.12
C ILE A 173 -2.77 -1.60 -10.46
N GLY A 174 -4.06 -1.59 -10.83
CA GLY A 174 -4.88 -0.39 -11.06
C GLY A 174 -5.37 -0.23 -12.50
N GLY A 175 -4.58 -0.66 -13.48
CA GLY A 175 -4.93 -0.61 -14.91
C GLY A 175 -5.92 -1.71 -15.33
N LYS A 176 -6.46 -1.56 -16.54
CA LYS A 176 -7.25 -2.62 -17.17
C LYS A 176 -6.33 -3.67 -17.78
N LEU A 177 -6.64 -4.93 -17.55
CA LEU A 177 -5.99 -6.07 -18.14
C LEU A 177 -6.51 -6.33 -19.57
N LYS A 178 -5.95 -7.31 -20.28
CA LYS A 178 -6.39 -7.71 -21.65
C LYS A 178 -7.89 -8.08 -21.70
N SER A 179 -8.42 -8.64 -20.64
CA SER A 179 -9.85 -8.95 -20.52
C SER A 179 -10.75 -7.70 -20.40
N GLY A 180 -10.16 -6.51 -20.24
CA GLY A 180 -10.89 -5.26 -19.97
C GLY A 180 -11.26 -5.06 -18.51
N LYS A 181 -11.03 -6.04 -17.63
CA LYS A 181 -11.24 -5.96 -16.19
C LYS A 181 -10.00 -5.44 -15.49
N LYS A 182 -10.16 -4.92 -14.27
CA LYS A 182 -9.02 -4.61 -13.39
C LYS A 182 -8.69 -5.83 -12.53
N HIS A 183 -7.44 -5.93 -12.10
CA HIS A 183 -7.06 -6.89 -11.07
C HIS A 183 -7.57 -6.42 -9.71
N ASP A 184 -7.22 -5.17 -9.36
CA ASP A 184 -7.68 -4.50 -8.14
C ASP A 184 -7.68 -2.98 -8.35
N GLY A 185 -8.23 -2.24 -7.34
CA GLY A 185 -8.21 -0.79 -7.28
C GLY A 185 -6.86 -0.23 -6.83
N ARG A 186 -6.55 0.99 -7.29
CA ARG A 186 -5.41 1.79 -6.82
C ARG A 186 -5.76 3.26 -6.88
N ALA A 187 -5.15 4.05 -5.99
CA ALA A 187 -5.34 5.49 -5.97
C ALA A 187 -5.07 6.09 -7.36
N PRO A 188 -6.06 6.81 -7.93
CA PRO A 188 -5.95 7.30 -9.31
C PRO A 188 -5.07 8.55 -9.43
N ASP A 189 -4.86 9.28 -8.33
CA ASP A 189 -4.27 10.61 -8.31
C ASP A 189 -2.76 10.63 -7.99
N TYR A 190 -2.27 9.70 -7.18
CA TYR A 190 -0.86 9.72 -6.76
C TYR A 190 -0.08 8.43 -7.04
N ASP A 191 -0.71 7.30 -7.33
CA ASP A 191 -0.02 6.05 -7.63
C ASP A 191 0.39 5.94 -9.09
N ASP A 192 1.64 5.55 -9.34
CA ASP A 192 2.06 5.16 -10.68
C ASP A 192 1.75 3.67 -10.88
N TRP A 193 0.69 3.37 -11.65
CA TRP A 193 0.22 2.01 -11.86
C TRP A 193 1.20 1.11 -12.62
N SER A 194 2.22 1.67 -13.22
CA SER A 194 3.31 0.90 -13.84
C SER A 194 4.43 0.55 -12.86
N LEU A 195 4.48 1.22 -11.70
CA LEU A 195 5.56 1.15 -10.71
C LEU A 195 5.03 0.92 -9.29
N ASN A 196 4.01 0.08 -9.14
CA ASN A 196 3.43 -0.31 -7.87
C ASN A 196 3.29 -1.82 -7.75
N GLY A 197 2.91 -2.28 -6.58
CA GLY A 197 2.56 -3.67 -6.32
C GLY A 197 2.39 -3.95 -4.84
N ASP A 198 2.02 -5.21 -4.57
CA ASP A 198 1.77 -5.72 -3.24
C ASP A 198 2.64 -6.94 -2.94
N ILE A 199 3.20 -6.98 -1.72
CA ILE A 199 3.82 -8.19 -1.19
C ILE A 199 2.70 -9.07 -0.65
N VAL A 200 2.56 -10.24 -1.25
CA VAL A 200 1.54 -11.22 -0.90
C VAL A 200 2.21 -12.54 -0.53
N LEU A 201 1.81 -13.11 0.60
CA LEU A 201 2.27 -14.41 1.07
C LEU A 201 1.15 -15.46 0.90
N TYR A 202 1.54 -16.71 0.78
CA TYR A 202 0.62 -17.80 1.04
C TYR A 202 0.45 -17.97 2.55
N TYR A 203 -0.78 -17.91 3.02
CA TYR A 203 -1.13 -18.10 4.41
C TYR A 203 -1.83 -19.47 4.61
N PRO A 204 -1.08 -20.51 5.03
CA PRO A 204 -1.59 -21.88 5.03
C PRO A 204 -2.71 -22.12 6.04
N VAL A 205 -2.80 -21.32 7.11
CA VAL A 205 -3.84 -21.47 8.14
C VAL A 205 -5.24 -21.22 7.56
N LEU A 206 -5.38 -20.25 6.65
CA LEU A 206 -6.64 -19.93 5.98
C LEU A 206 -6.68 -20.40 4.52
N ASP A 207 -5.62 -21.05 4.04
CA ASP A 207 -5.47 -21.51 2.66
C ASP A 207 -5.72 -20.40 1.61
N CYS A 208 -5.16 -19.22 1.83
CA CYS A 208 -5.39 -18.05 0.99
C CYS A 208 -4.14 -17.19 0.77
N SER A 209 -4.23 -16.26 -0.17
CA SER A 209 -3.27 -15.16 -0.31
C SER A 209 -3.48 -14.14 0.81
N PHE A 210 -2.39 -13.64 1.37
CA PHE A 210 -2.39 -12.63 2.42
C PHE A 210 -1.46 -11.46 2.04
N GLU A 211 -2.06 -10.30 1.80
CA GLU A 211 -1.32 -9.07 1.53
C GLU A 211 -0.71 -8.53 2.84
N ILE A 212 0.61 -8.39 2.85
CA ILE A 212 1.34 -7.88 4.02
C ILE A 212 1.92 -6.48 3.80
N SER A 213 2.01 -6.01 2.57
CA SER A 213 2.50 -4.67 2.26
C SER A 213 2.05 -4.23 0.88
N SER A 214 1.62 -3.00 0.78
CA SER A 214 1.28 -2.31 -0.45
C SER A 214 2.23 -1.15 -0.67
N MET A 215 2.86 -1.04 -1.83
CA MET A 215 3.81 0.03 -2.10
C MET A 215 3.89 0.39 -3.58
N GLY A 216 4.49 1.54 -3.85
CA GLY A 216 4.75 1.96 -5.22
C GLY A 216 5.54 3.26 -5.28
N ILE A 217 6.07 3.53 -6.46
CA ILE A 217 6.68 4.82 -6.77
C ILE A 217 5.55 5.78 -7.15
N ARG A 218 5.42 6.87 -6.41
CA ARG A 218 4.36 7.85 -6.65
C ARG A 218 4.59 8.63 -7.93
N VAL A 219 3.51 9.09 -8.59
CA VAL A 219 3.63 10.02 -9.72
C VAL A 219 4.32 11.32 -9.29
N ALA A 220 5.06 11.95 -10.20
CA ALA A 220 5.69 13.24 -9.90
C ALA A 220 4.62 14.33 -9.69
N VAL A 221 4.90 15.30 -8.82
CA VAL A 221 3.95 16.40 -8.48
C VAL A 221 3.42 17.12 -9.73
N SER A 222 4.25 17.29 -10.78
CA SER A 222 3.83 17.85 -12.06
C SER A 222 2.80 17.00 -12.82
N TYR A 223 2.67 15.72 -12.49
CA TYR A 223 1.72 14.79 -13.12
C TYR A 223 0.39 14.74 -12.39
N THR A 224 0.35 15.09 -11.12
CA THR A 224 -0.87 15.04 -10.29
C THR A 224 -1.94 15.98 -10.86
N HIS A 225 -1.57 17.13 -11.35
CA HIS A 225 -2.50 18.08 -11.97
C HIS A 225 -3.08 17.60 -13.31
N LEU A 226 -2.30 16.86 -14.11
CA LEU A 226 -2.76 16.34 -15.41
C LEU A 226 -3.74 15.16 -15.21
N ARG A 227 -3.47 14.25 -14.31
CA ARG A 227 -4.38 13.11 -14.03
C ARG A 227 -5.70 13.52 -13.38
N ALA A 228 -5.71 14.56 -12.55
CA ALA A 228 -6.95 15.08 -11.97
C ALA A 228 -7.93 15.55 -13.06
N HIS A 229 -7.41 16.07 -14.19
CA HIS A 229 -8.23 16.45 -15.34
C HIS A 229 -8.72 15.23 -16.16
N GLU A 230 -7.92 14.17 -16.25
CA GLU A 230 -8.28 12.96 -17.02
C GLU A 230 -9.28 12.06 -16.31
N THR A 231 -9.27 12.04 -14.98
CA THR A 231 -10.13 11.15 -14.17
C THR A 231 -11.42 11.81 -13.70
N GLY A 232 -11.61 13.11 -13.93
CA GLY A 232 -12.78 13.86 -13.45
C GLY A 232 -12.83 13.99 -11.92
N ALA A 233 -11.77 13.63 -11.22
CA ALA A 233 -11.64 13.79 -9.77
C ALA A 233 -11.27 15.26 -9.47
N TYR A 234 -12.28 16.09 -9.32
CA TYR A 234 -12.10 17.41 -8.71
C TYR A 234 -11.95 17.24 -7.19
N LEU A 235 -10.86 17.75 -6.68
CA LEU A 235 -10.69 18.02 -5.25
C LEU A 235 -11.64 19.12 -4.80
#